data_a2a985cb30f4a96a4cb5b8f8a27e8d5d
#
_entry.id   a2a985cb30f4a96a4cb5b8f8a27e8d5d
#
_cell.length_a   1.000
_cell.length_b   1.000
_cell.length_c   1.000
_cell.angle_alpha   90.00
_cell.angle_beta   90.00
_cell.angle_gamma   90.00
#
_symmetry.space_group_name_H-M   'P 1'
#
loop_
_entity.id
_entity.type
_entity.pdbx_description
1 polymer ?
#
loop_
_entity_poly.entity_id
_entity_poly.type
_entity_poly.pdbx_seq_one_letter_code
_entity_poly.pdbx_strand_id
1 'polypeptide(L)'
;MINDTDKAYIAGLFDGEGSVEFTKRKERKKNGTYDCRRISMEISMTDRSVLVWLHEVLGVGTLTNKPRKGLRKNGTKYLMQYRWRCTFRDAYHVCLLIWPWAHTNLH
;
A
#
# COMPACT_ATOMS: atom_id res chain seq x y z
N MET A 1 -14.00 -14.64 2.47
CA MET A 1 -12.65 -15.19 2.78
C MET A 1 -11.77 -15.14 1.55
N ILE A 2 -10.54 -14.68 1.72
CA ILE A 2 -9.59 -14.57 0.62
C ILE A 2 -9.01 -15.94 0.32
N ASN A 3 -9.07 -16.38 -0.93
CA ASN A 3 -8.49 -17.65 -1.35
C ASN A 3 -7.02 -17.47 -1.74
N ASP A 4 -6.32 -18.58 -1.97
CA ASP A 4 -4.88 -18.56 -2.28
C ASP A 4 -4.58 -17.86 -3.61
N THR A 5 -5.47 -17.99 -4.59
CA THR A 5 -5.32 -17.28 -5.88
C THR A 5 -5.36 -15.77 -5.68
N ASP A 6 -6.27 -15.26 -4.86
CA ASP A 6 -6.36 -13.85 -4.55
C ASP A 6 -5.12 -13.36 -3.79
N LYS A 7 -4.64 -14.16 -2.83
CA LYS A 7 -3.43 -13.82 -2.09
C LYS A 7 -2.21 -13.72 -3.01
N ALA A 8 -2.06 -14.66 -3.92
CA ALA A 8 -0.96 -14.66 -4.89
C ALA A 8 -1.05 -13.45 -5.82
N TYR A 9 -2.26 -13.11 -6.27
CA TYR A 9 -2.48 -11.93 -7.11
C TYR A 9 -2.12 -10.64 -6.38
N ILE A 10 -2.55 -10.51 -5.13
CA ILE A 10 -2.25 -9.34 -4.30
C ILE A 10 -0.75 -9.22 -4.06
N ALA A 11 -0.08 -10.33 -3.76
CA ALA A 11 1.37 -10.35 -3.60
C ALA A 11 2.08 -9.88 -4.88
N GLY A 12 1.61 -10.32 -6.04
CA GLY A 12 2.14 -9.87 -7.33
C GLY A 12 1.94 -8.38 -7.56
N LEU A 13 0.80 -7.83 -7.17
CA LEU A 13 0.55 -6.39 -7.24
C LEU A 13 1.56 -5.61 -6.39
N PHE A 14 1.84 -6.06 -5.17
CA PHE A 14 2.82 -5.42 -4.31
C PHE A 14 4.25 -5.57 -4.85
N ASP A 15 4.59 -6.72 -5.41
CA ASP A 15 5.90 -6.91 -6.02
C ASP A 15 6.14 -5.99 -7.21
N GLY A 16 5.10 -5.73 -8.02
CA GLY A 16 5.21 -4.90 -9.21
C GLY A 16 4.95 -3.42 -8.99
N GLU A 17 3.91 -3.06 -8.25
CA GLU A 17 3.40 -1.70 -8.17
C GLU A 17 3.34 -1.16 -6.74
N GLY A 18 3.60 -1.99 -5.74
CA GLY A 18 3.45 -1.61 -4.36
C GLY A 18 4.74 -1.15 -3.72
N SER A 19 4.58 -0.52 -2.56
CA SER A 19 5.70 -0.21 -1.68
C SER A 19 5.33 -0.50 -0.24
N VAL A 20 6.32 -0.93 0.54
CA VAL A 20 6.19 -1.15 1.98
C VAL A 20 7.26 -0.31 2.65
N GLU A 21 6.84 0.54 3.57
CA GLU A 21 7.76 1.38 4.33
C GLU A 21 7.75 1.02 5.80
N PHE A 22 8.94 0.91 6.36
CA PHE A 22 9.14 0.82 7.79
C PHE A 22 9.81 2.10 8.25
N THR A 23 9.14 2.87 9.10
CA THR A 23 9.72 4.08 9.65
C THR A 23 9.91 3.94 11.14
N LYS A 24 11.03 4.48 11.64
CA LYS A 24 11.34 4.54 13.05
C LYS A 24 11.30 5.99 13.48
N ARG A 25 10.44 6.31 14.42
CA ARG A 25 10.28 7.67 14.94
C ARG A 25 10.48 7.70 16.44
N LYS A 26 11.15 8.73 16.92
CA LYS A 26 11.18 9.05 18.35
C LYS A 26 10.03 10.00 18.66
N GLU A 27 9.15 9.58 19.54
CA GLU A 27 8.05 10.42 20.00
C GLU A 27 8.29 10.86 21.44
N ARG A 28 8.21 12.19 21.68
CA ARG A 28 8.25 12.76 23.01
C ARG A 28 6.85 12.70 23.63
N LYS A 29 6.76 12.02 24.76
CA LYS A 29 5.53 11.99 25.57
C LYS A 29 5.85 12.49 26.98
N LYS A 30 4.80 12.77 27.75
CA LYS A 30 4.91 13.28 29.14
C LYS A 30 5.89 12.49 30.01
N ASN A 31 5.99 11.19 29.79
CA ASN A 31 6.79 10.28 30.61
C ASN A 31 8.13 9.90 29.99
N GLY A 32 8.56 10.58 28.92
CA GLY A 32 9.84 10.32 28.29
C GLY A 32 9.77 10.19 26.77
N THR A 33 10.85 9.75 26.17
CA THR A 33 10.96 9.57 24.72
C THR A 33 10.80 8.09 24.38
N TYR A 34 9.90 7.77 23.44
CA TYR A 34 9.62 6.41 23.02
C TYR A 34 9.96 6.23 21.56
N ASP A 35 10.52 5.07 21.23
CA ASP A 35 10.71 4.66 19.84
C ASP A 35 9.38 4.15 19.28
N CYS A 36 8.90 4.82 18.23
CA CYS A 36 7.68 4.43 17.54
C CYS A 36 8.06 3.86 16.17
N ARG A 37 7.65 2.61 15.91
CA ARG A 37 7.85 1.98 14.62
C ARG A 37 6.55 1.99 13.83
N ARG A 38 6.62 2.48 12.60
CA ARG A 38 5.47 2.53 11.70
C ARG A 38 5.73 1.65 10.49
N ILE A 39 4.72 0.88 10.13
CA ILE A 39 4.69 0.16 8.87
C ILE A 39 3.55 0.72 8.04
N SER A 40 3.81 0.96 6.76
CA SER A 40 2.78 1.35 5.81
C SER A 40 2.95 0.59 4.51
N MET A 41 1.82 0.29 3.86
CA MET A 41 1.79 -0.34 2.54
C MET A 41 0.96 0.52 1.62
N GLU A 42 1.39 0.62 0.37
CA GLU A 42 0.75 1.48 -0.62
C GLU A 42 0.83 0.84 -2.00
N ILE A 43 -0.26 0.95 -2.76
CA ILE A 43 -0.28 0.67 -4.19
C ILE A 43 -0.90 1.87 -4.89
N SER A 44 -0.20 2.41 -5.90
CA SER A 44 -0.70 3.48 -6.75
C SER A 44 -0.76 2.98 -8.19
N MET A 45 -1.89 3.24 -8.86
CA MET A 45 -2.04 2.86 -10.25
C MET A 45 -3.15 3.68 -10.91
N THR A 46 -3.20 3.64 -12.24
CA THR A 46 -4.23 4.35 -13.01
C THR A 46 -5.54 3.56 -13.08
N ASP A 47 -5.51 2.26 -12.88
CA ASP A 47 -6.69 1.42 -12.92
C ASP A 47 -7.37 1.38 -11.55
N ARG A 48 -8.40 2.22 -11.39
CA ARG A 48 -9.14 2.31 -10.14
C ARG A 48 -9.86 1.01 -9.79
N SER A 49 -10.33 0.26 -10.78
CA SER A 49 -11.13 -0.95 -10.53
C SER A 49 -10.33 -2.00 -9.77
N VAL A 50 -9.05 -2.13 -10.05
CA VAL A 50 -8.17 -3.06 -9.33
C VAL A 50 -8.04 -2.66 -7.86
N LEU A 51 -7.88 -1.36 -7.58
CA LEU A 51 -7.76 -0.87 -6.21
C LEU A 51 -9.07 -0.97 -5.42
N VAL A 52 -10.22 -0.77 -6.10
CA VAL A 52 -11.53 -0.98 -5.48
C VAL A 52 -11.69 -2.45 -5.08
N TRP A 53 -11.35 -3.35 -5.99
CA TRP A 53 -11.37 -4.78 -5.71
C TRP A 53 -10.46 -5.13 -4.52
N LEU A 54 -9.25 -4.60 -4.51
CA LEU A 54 -8.29 -4.83 -3.44
C LEU A 54 -8.84 -4.37 -2.09
N HIS A 55 -9.42 -3.19 -2.05
CA HIS A 55 -10.02 -2.63 -0.84
C HIS A 55 -11.18 -3.50 -0.33
N GLU A 56 -12.03 -3.96 -1.23
CA GLU A 56 -13.16 -4.82 -0.87
C GLU A 56 -12.70 -6.18 -0.34
N VAL A 57 -11.72 -6.78 -1.00
CA VAL A 57 -11.21 -8.12 -0.64
C VAL A 57 -10.47 -8.09 0.69
N LEU A 58 -9.62 -7.09 0.91
CA LEU A 58 -8.85 -6.98 2.15
C LEU A 58 -9.68 -6.43 3.30
N GLY A 59 -10.68 -5.60 3.02
CA GLY A 59 -11.51 -5.00 4.05
C GLY A 59 -10.82 -3.94 4.89
N VAL A 60 -9.60 -3.55 4.54
CA VAL A 60 -8.80 -2.57 5.27
C VAL A 60 -8.16 -1.59 4.30
N GLY A 61 -7.65 -0.49 4.83
CA GLY A 61 -6.97 0.51 4.03
C GLY A 61 -7.89 1.64 3.59
N THR A 62 -7.30 2.63 2.93
CA THR A 62 -8.00 3.81 2.44
C THR A 62 -7.72 3.97 0.96
N LEU A 63 -8.77 4.24 0.20
CA LEU A 63 -8.69 4.49 -1.24
C LEU A 63 -8.79 5.98 -1.48
N THR A 64 -7.76 6.57 -2.09
CA THR A 64 -7.71 8.00 -2.37
C THR A 64 -7.31 8.25 -3.82
N ASN A 65 -7.61 9.47 -4.29
CA ASN A 65 -7.14 9.94 -5.57
C ASN A 65 -5.76 10.58 -5.40
N LYS A 66 -4.86 10.32 -6.35
CA LYS A 66 -3.53 10.91 -6.35
C LYS A 66 -3.31 11.60 -7.68
N PRO A 67 -3.77 12.86 -7.84
CA PRO A 67 -3.58 13.57 -9.09
C PRO A 67 -2.10 13.89 -9.31
N ARG A 68 -1.61 13.63 -10.53
CA ARG A 68 -0.29 14.08 -10.94
C ARG A 68 -0.37 15.48 -11.48
N LYS A 69 0.45 16.37 -10.94
CA LYS A 69 0.57 17.74 -11.42
C LYS A 69 1.57 17.80 -12.58
N GLY A 70 1.26 18.61 -13.59
CA GLY A 70 2.14 18.85 -14.71
C GLY A 70 1.66 18.20 -16.00
N LEU A 71 2.48 18.36 -17.03
CA LEU A 71 2.21 17.81 -18.36
C LEU A 71 3.27 16.76 -18.70
N ARG A 72 2.88 15.77 -19.49
CA ARG A 72 3.83 14.82 -20.07
C ARG A 72 4.74 15.55 -21.05
N LYS A 73 5.86 14.93 -21.41
CA LYS A 73 6.82 15.48 -22.38
C LYS A 73 6.17 15.86 -23.72
N ASN A 74 5.08 15.20 -24.09
CA ASN A 74 4.33 15.48 -25.33
C ASN A 74 3.23 16.52 -25.16
N GLY A 75 3.15 17.20 -24.01
CA GLY A 75 2.16 18.24 -23.75
C GLY A 75 0.80 17.76 -23.26
N THR A 76 0.57 16.46 -23.11
CA THR A 76 -0.68 15.93 -22.58
C THR A 76 -0.63 15.82 -21.05
N LYS A 77 -1.80 15.95 -20.41
CA LYS A 77 -1.89 15.78 -18.96
C LYS A 77 -1.65 14.34 -18.57
N TYR A 78 -0.99 14.14 -17.41
CA TYR A 78 -0.89 12.83 -16.81
C TYR A 78 -2.26 12.29 -16.43
N LEU A 79 -2.46 10.97 -16.57
CA LEU A 79 -3.66 10.31 -16.10
C LEU A 79 -3.74 10.40 -14.58
N MET A 80 -4.97 10.50 -14.07
CA MET A 80 -5.19 10.47 -12.62
C MET A 80 -4.76 9.13 -12.07
N GLN A 81 -3.97 9.15 -11.00
CA GLN A 81 -3.63 7.96 -10.25
C GLN A 81 -4.55 7.81 -9.05
N TYR A 82 -4.77 6.58 -8.68
CA TYR A 82 -5.50 6.22 -7.47
C TYR A 82 -4.54 5.49 -6.54
N ARG A 83 -4.77 5.61 -5.26
CA ARG A 83 -3.90 5.02 -4.24
C ARG A 83 -4.70 4.28 -3.21
N TRP A 84 -4.32 3.03 -2.95
CA TRP A 84 -4.73 2.28 -1.79
C TRP A 84 -3.59 2.27 -0.79
N ARG A 85 -3.88 2.57 0.46
CA ARG A 85 -2.87 2.64 1.51
C ARG A 85 -3.42 2.11 2.81
N CYS A 86 -2.62 1.36 3.54
CA CYS A 86 -2.91 0.98 4.92
C CYS A 86 -1.65 1.12 5.79
N THR A 87 -1.87 1.23 7.10
CA THR A 87 -0.82 1.51 8.06
C THR A 87 -0.98 0.64 9.30
N PHE A 88 0.07 0.55 10.11
CA PHE A 88 0.06 -0.10 11.42
C PHE A 88 -0.38 -1.56 11.37
N ARG A 89 -1.34 -1.95 12.20
CA ARG A 89 -1.85 -3.33 12.30
C ARG A 89 -2.38 -3.85 10.99
N ASP A 90 -3.08 -3.01 10.24
CA ASP A 90 -3.65 -3.39 8.95
C ASP A 90 -2.55 -3.75 7.96
N ALA A 91 -1.49 -2.93 7.90
CA ALA A 91 -0.35 -3.21 7.03
C ALA A 91 0.35 -4.51 7.44
N TYR A 92 0.56 -4.69 8.73
CA TYR A 92 1.17 -5.92 9.25
C TYR A 92 0.33 -7.14 8.91
N HIS A 93 -0.98 -7.03 9.06
CA HIS A 93 -1.92 -8.11 8.74
C HIS A 93 -1.88 -8.50 7.27
N VAL A 94 -1.86 -7.50 6.38
CA VAL A 94 -1.77 -7.72 4.94
C VAL A 94 -0.42 -8.37 4.58
N CYS A 95 0.67 -7.90 5.18
CA CYS A 95 1.98 -8.54 4.98
C CYS A 95 1.97 -10.02 5.32
N LEU A 96 1.42 -10.37 6.48
CA LEU A 96 1.32 -11.78 6.90
C LEU A 96 0.46 -12.59 5.94
N LEU A 97 -0.62 -11.99 5.46
CA LEU A 97 -1.57 -12.67 4.58
C LEU A 97 -0.94 -13.07 3.25
N ILE A 98 -0.11 -12.20 2.67
CA ILE A 98 0.49 -12.40 1.34
C ILE A 98 1.95 -12.86 1.40
N TRP A 99 2.53 -12.97 2.58
CA TRP A 99 3.95 -13.29 2.78
C TRP A 99 4.44 -14.48 1.98
N PRO A 100 3.74 -15.64 1.95
CA PRO A 100 4.23 -16.81 1.23
C PRO A 100 4.36 -16.62 -0.29
N TRP A 101 3.65 -15.66 -0.85
CA TRP A 101 3.64 -15.39 -2.29
C TRP A 101 4.45 -14.18 -2.71
N ALA A 102 4.90 -13.35 -1.75
CA ALA A 102 5.66 -12.14 -2.05
C ALA A 102 7.13 -12.45 -2.30
N HIS A 103 7.75 -11.73 -3.22
CA HIS A 103 9.14 -12.00 -3.62
C HIS A 103 10.10 -10.86 -3.29
N THR A 104 9.68 -9.62 -3.33
CA THR A 104 10.61 -8.48 -3.25
C THR A 104 10.38 -7.58 -2.05
N ASN A 105 9.28 -6.87 -2.00
CA ASN A 105 9.11 -5.74 -1.08
C ASN A 105 8.83 -6.11 0.38
N LEU A 106 8.54 -7.38 0.67
CA LEU A 106 8.22 -7.83 2.02
C LEU A 106 9.37 -8.59 2.68
N HIS A 107 10.33 -8.98 1.91
CA HIS A 107 11.50 -9.74 2.36
C HIS A 107 12.74 -8.85 2.40
#